data_2ece965b4c0f7586cfbf3cd13ed8906c
#
_entry.id   2ece965b4c0f7586cfbf3cd13ed8906c
#
_cell.length_a   1.000
_cell.length_b   1.000
_cell.length_c   1.000
_cell.angle_alpha   90.00
_cell.angle_beta   90.00
_cell.angle_gamma   90.00
#
_symmetry.space_group_name_H-M   'P 1'
#
loop_
_entity.id
_entity.type
_entity.pdbx_description
1 polymer ?
#
loop_
_entity_poly.entity_id
_entity_poly.type
_entity_poly.pdbx_seq_one_letter_code
_entity_poly.pdbx_strand_id
1 'polypeptide(L)'
;MKRDKVETVRGSGNVFRDFGHVDSDIMQLKAILAAEIIKMMDRKGLSVRAAHAQTGIAAADFSRIRNANLSRFTLDRLMSIINRLGSRIEVKVRLRSP
;
A
#
# COMPACT_ATOMS: atom_id res chain seq x y z
N MET A 1 -13.45 -18.84 13.85
CA MET A 1 -12.90 -18.44 13.55
C MET A 1 -12.38 -18.49 13.67
N LYS A 2 -12.51 -18.85 13.52
CA LYS A 2 -11.80 -18.79 13.23
C LYS A 2 -11.35 -18.15 13.20
N ARG A 3 -11.45 -18.11 13.03
CA ARG A 3 -10.79 -17.48 12.78
C ARG A 3 -10.48 -16.72 12.57
N ASP A 4 -10.58 -16.64 12.11
CA ASP A 4 -9.88 -15.92 11.69
C ASP A 4 -9.41 -15.43 11.91
N LYS A 5 -9.50 -15.53 12.09
CA LYS A 5 -8.88 -15.16 12.08
C LYS A 5 -8.37 -14.43 12.10
N VAL A 6 -8.35 -14.04 11.94
CA VAL A 6 -7.55 -13.44 11.82
C VAL A 6 -7.20 -13.14 12.60
N GLU A 7 -7.36 -13.32 12.91
CA GLU A 7 -6.84 -13.03 13.38
C GLU A 7 -6.22 -12.51 13.66
N THR A 8 -6.00 -12.76 13.73
CA THR A 8 -5.15 -12.45 13.88
C THR A 8 -4.54 -11.97 14.07
N VAL A 9 -4.50 -11.78 14.17
CA VAL A 9 -3.65 -11.41 14.31
C VAL A 9 -3.09 -11.68 14.84
N ARG A 10 -2.88 -12.07 15.14
CA ARG A 10 -2.11 -12.57 15.66
C ARG A 10 -1.07 -12.84 15.78
N GLY A 11 -0.76 -13.07 16.17
CA GLY A 11 0.42 -13.33 16.04
C GLY A 11 0.95 -14.45 16.66
N SER A 12 0.74 -15.46 16.51
CA SER A 12 1.32 -16.39 17.12
C SER A 12 1.85 -17.36 16.41
N GLY A 13 2.45 -18.00 16.72
CA GLY A 13 3.19 -18.74 16.45
C GLY A 13 3.34 -19.65 15.50
N ASN A 14 3.35 -20.58 15.27
CA ASN A 14 3.55 -21.39 14.37
C ASN A 14 2.95 -21.27 13.27
N VAL A 15 2.57 -20.44 13.20
CA VAL A 15 1.90 -20.04 12.29
C VAL A 15 2.56 -19.48 11.20
N PHE A 16 3.77 -19.79 10.93
CA PHE A 16 4.52 -19.20 9.91
C PHE A 16 3.99 -19.44 8.55
N ARG A 17 3.35 -20.53 8.25
CA ARG A 17 2.78 -20.70 6.94
C ARG A 17 1.58 -19.84 6.72
N ASP A 18 0.94 -19.41 7.81
CA ASP A 18 -0.14 -18.47 7.71
C ASP A 18 0.38 -17.09 7.39
N PHE A 19 1.61 -16.81 7.74
CA PHE A 19 2.24 -15.55 7.37
C PHE A 19 2.35 -15.40 5.87
N GLY A 20 2.40 -16.47 5.13
CA GLY A 20 2.41 -16.40 3.69
C GLY A 20 1.16 -15.73 3.13
N HIS A 21 0.00 -16.01 3.72
CA HIS A 21 -1.24 -15.34 3.33
C HIS A 21 -1.21 -13.87 3.73
N VAL A 22 -0.74 -13.56 4.92
CA VAL A 22 -0.65 -12.17 5.38
C VAL A 22 0.25 -11.38 4.46
N ASP A 23 1.42 -11.93 4.15
CA ASP A 23 2.36 -11.24 3.27
C ASP A 23 1.77 -11.03 1.88
N SER A 24 1.07 -12.02 1.36
CA SER A 24 0.44 -11.94 0.07
C SER A 24 -0.63 -10.86 0.03
N ASP A 25 -1.45 -10.80 1.07
CA ASP A 25 -2.50 -9.79 1.17
C ASP A 25 -1.91 -8.39 1.28
N ILE A 26 -0.86 -8.24 2.08
CA ILE A 26 -0.19 -6.96 2.23
C ILE A 26 0.43 -6.52 0.91
N MET A 27 1.11 -7.42 0.21
CA MET A 27 1.71 -7.10 -1.07
C MET A 27 0.66 -6.68 -2.09
N GLN A 28 -0.47 -7.37 -2.10
CA GLN A 28 -1.56 -7.02 -2.99
C GLN A 28 -2.09 -5.63 -2.67
N LEU A 29 -2.29 -5.33 -1.39
CA LEU A 29 -2.79 -4.02 -1.00
C LEU A 29 -1.79 -2.91 -1.34
N LYS A 30 -0.50 -3.17 -1.11
CA LYS A 30 0.53 -2.21 -1.52
C LYS A 30 0.48 -1.93 -3.02
N ALA A 31 0.29 -2.98 -3.82
CA ALA A 31 0.21 -2.83 -5.27
C ALA A 31 -1.00 -1.99 -5.68
N ILE A 32 -2.14 -2.21 -5.00
CA ILE A 32 -3.34 -1.43 -5.28
C ILE A 32 -3.12 0.03 -4.95
N LEU A 33 -2.53 0.32 -3.79
CA LEU A 33 -2.28 1.71 -3.40
C LEU A 33 -1.26 2.37 -4.33
N ALA A 34 -0.23 1.64 -4.71
CA ALA A 34 0.77 2.16 -5.65
C ALA A 34 0.14 2.49 -7.00
N ALA A 35 -0.75 1.63 -7.48
CA ALA A 35 -1.45 1.88 -8.74
C ALA A 35 -2.31 3.15 -8.64
N GLU A 36 -2.94 3.40 -7.50
CA GLU A 36 -3.71 4.62 -7.30
C GLU A 36 -2.82 5.84 -7.32
N ILE A 37 -1.63 5.76 -6.71
CA ILE A 37 -0.67 6.87 -6.74
C ILE A 37 -0.28 7.18 -8.18
N ILE A 38 0.03 6.16 -8.96
CA ILE A 38 0.43 6.33 -10.36
C ILE A 38 -0.71 6.99 -11.14
N LYS A 39 -1.95 6.53 -10.94
CA LYS A 39 -3.09 7.11 -11.63
C LYS A 39 -3.28 8.58 -11.27
N MET A 40 -3.08 8.94 -10.01
CA MET A 40 -3.18 10.33 -9.59
C MET A 40 -2.12 11.19 -10.25
N MET A 41 -0.88 10.69 -10.27
CA MET A 41 0.22 11.42 -10.92
C MET A 41 -0.09 11.63 -12.41
N ASP A 42 -0.56 10.59 -13.07
CA ASP A 42 -0.86 10.67 -14.51
C ASP A 42 -2.00 11.65 -14.77
N ARG A 43 -3.06 11.60 -13.98
CA ARG A 43 -4.18 12.53 -14.16
C ARG A 43 -3.77 13.98 -13.97
N LYS A 44 -2.84 14.23 -13.07
CA LYS A 44 -2.36 15.57 -12.78
C LYS A 44 -1.17 15.97 -13.65
N GLY A 45 -0.71 15.06 -14.47
CA GLY A 45 0.46 15.32 -15.32
C GLY A 45 1.73 15.52 -14.52
N LEU A 46 1.88 14.82 -13.39
CA LEU A 46 3.03 15.01 -12.51
C LEU A 46 4.14 14.04 -12.86
N SER A 47 5.32 14.61 -13.12
CA SER A 47 6.55 13.83 -13.14
C SER A 47 6.94 13.50 -11.69
N VAL A 48 7.94 12.63 -11.51
CA VAL A 48 8.42 12.34 -10.16
C VAL A 48 8.99 13.59 -9.48
N ARG A 49 9.59 14.48 -10.25
CA ARG A 49 10.10 15.73 -9.71
C ARG A 49 8.99 16.67 -9.28
N ALA A 50 7.97 16.79 -10.11
CA ALA A 50 6.82 17.62 -9.78
C ALA A 50 6.08 17.08 -8.57
N ALA A 51 5.95 15.75 -8.47
CA ALA A 51 5.32 15.12 -7.32
C ALA A 51 6.13 15.41 -6.05
N HIS A 52 7.46 15.36 -6.14
CA HIS A 52 8.31 15.72 -5.02
C HIS A 52 8.07 17.18 -4.61
N ALA A 53 8.05 18.09 -5.57
CA ALA A 53 7.86 19.51 -5.27
C ALA A 53 6.52 19.77 -4.59
N GLN A 54 5.48 19.05 -5.01
CA GLN A 54 4.14 19.23 -4.46
C GLN A 54 3.99 18.64 -3.06
N THR A 55 4.64 17.51 -2.79
CA THR A 55 4.36 16.72 -1.59
C THR A 55 5.49 16.76 -0.57
N GLY A 56 6.70 17.09 -0.97
CA GLY A 56 7.87 16.98 -0.11
C GLY A 56 8.40 15.55 0.00
N ILE A 57 7.78 14.59 -0.69
CA ILE A 57 8.22 13.19 -0.67
C ILE A 57 9.31 13.03 -1.72
N ALA A 58 10.35 12.24 -1.39
CA ALA A 58 11.49 12.09 -2.26
C ALA A 58 11.09 11.61 -3.67
N ALA A 59 11.67 12.21 -4.68
CA ALA A 59 11.42 11.81 -6.06
C ALA A 59 11.75 10.34 -6.29
N ALA A 60 12.79 9.85 -5.61
CA ALA A 60 13.19 8.44 -5.71
C ALA A 60 12.07 7.51 -5.24
N ASP A 61 11.28 7.94 -4.25
CA ASP A 61 10.15 7.13 -3.79
C ASP A 61 9.08 7.03 -4.85
N PHE A 62 8.79 8.12 -5.56
CA PHE A 62 7.84 8.06 -6.66
C PHE A 62 8.35 7.17 -7.80
N SER A 63 9.66 7.19 -8.07
CA SER A 63 10.24 6.29 -9.05
C SER A 63 10.08 4.83 -8.65
N ARG A 64 10.31 4.52 -7.38
CA ARG A 64 10.14 3.16 -6.87
C ARG A 64 8.70 2.70 -7.03
N ILE A 65 7.76 3.58 -6.72
CA ILE A 65 6.35 3.26 -6.84
C ILE A 65 6.00 2.97 -8.31
N ARG A 66 6.47 3.78 -9.23
CA ARG A 66 6.21 3.56 -10.66
C ARG A 66 6.81 2.25 -11.16
N ASN A 67 7.89 1.80 -10.57
CA ASN A 67 8.54 0.55 -10.95
C ASN A 67 8.06 -0.63 -10.13
N ALA A 68 7.03 -0.46 -9.31
CA ALA A 68 6.48 -1.49 -8.45
C ALA A 68 7.50 -2.06 -7.46
N ASN A 69 8.48 -1.24 -7.09
CA ASN A 69 9.48 -1.62 -6.10
C ASN A 69 8.98 -1.15 -4.74
N LEU A 70 8.14 -1.98 -4.12
CA LEU A 70 7.34 -1.57 -2.97
C LEU A 70 7.82 -2.12 -1.63
N SER A 71 8.89 -2.90 -1.63
CA SER A 71 9.30 -3.64 -0.43
C SER A 71 9.62 -2.73 0.76
N ARG A 72 10.07 -1.52 0.52
CA ARG A 72 10.45 -0.61 1.60
C ARG A 72 9.31 0.29 2.06
N PHE A 73 8.14 0.19 1.41
CA PHE A 73 7.01 1.02 1.79
C PHE A 73 6.10 0.25 2.74
N THR A 74 5.57 0.96 3.73
CA THR A 74 4.51 0.44 4.56
C THR A 74 3.18 0.90 3.98
N LEU A 75 2.09 0.26 4.40
CA LEU A 75 0.76 0.65 3.93
C LEU A 75 0.44 2.08 4.34
N ASP A 76 0.74 2.42 5.59
CA ASP A 76 0.47 3.78 6.07
C ASP A 76 1.30 4.81 5.32
N ARG A 77 2.52 4.47 4.91
CA ARG A 77 3.33 5.38 4.10
C ARG A 77 2.68 5.63 2.76
N LEU A 78 2.20 4.57 2.09
CA LEU A 78 1.52 4.72 0.81
C LEU A 78 0.23 5.52 0.94
N MET A 79 -0.53 5.29 2.01
CA MET A 79 -1.73 6.06 2.28
C MET A 79 -1.42 7.53 2.49
N SER A 80 -0.34 7.81 3.22
CA SER A 80 0.10 9.19 3.45
C SER A 80 0.45 9.89 2.14
N ILE A 81 1.11 9.17 1.24
CA ILE A 81 1.46 9.73 -0.08
C ILE A 81 0.19 10.11 -0.85
N ILE A 82 -0.81 9.24 -0.84
CA ILE A 82 -2.08 9.51 -1.51
C ILE A 82 -2.72 10.79 -0.93
N ASN A 83 -2.71 10.91 0.40
CA ASN A 83 -3.28 12.09 1.03
C ASN A 83 -2.51 13.36 0.65
N ARG A 84 -1.20 13.28 0.58
CA ARG A 84 -0.41 14.45 0.20
C ARG A 84 -0.59 14.82 -1.27
N LEU A 85 -0.98 13.87 -2.10
CA LEU A 85 -1.32 14.17 -3.48
C LEU A 85 -2.72 14.74 -3.64
N GLY A 86 -3.46 14.84 -2.54
CA GLY A 86 -4.73 15.55 -2.53
C GLY A 86 -5.98 14.67 -2.55
N SER A 87 -5.83 13.37 -2.32
CA SER A 87 -6.98 12.48 -2.27
C SER A 87 -7.13 11.86 -0.89
N ARG A 88 -8.31 11.39 -0.62
CA ARG A 88 -8.59 10.64 0.60
C ARG A 88 -8.90 9.20 0.21
N ILE A 89 -8.52 8.28 1.10
CA ILE A 89 -8.78 6.86 0.89
C ILE A 89 -10.04 6.48 1.66
N GLU A 90 -10.92 5.80 0.98
CA GLU A 90 -12.08 5.20 1.62
C GLU A 90 -11.84 3.71 1.66
N VAL A 91 -11.84 3.13 2.85
CA VAL A 91 -11.51 1.73 3.04
C VAL A 91 -12.77 0.94 3.33
N LYS A 92 -12.98 -0.12 2.56
CA LYS A 92 -14.05 -1.07 2.81
C LYS A 92 -13.42 -2.43 3.02
N VAL A 93 -13.85 -3.12 4.05
CA VAL A 93 -13.25 -4.40 4.43
C VAL A 93 -14.28 -5.51 4.26
N ARG A 94 -13.87 -6.56 3.56
CA ARG A 94 -14.68 -7.76 3.43
C ARG A 94 -13.82 -8.93 3.87
N LEU A 95 -14.39 -9.75 4.73
CA LEU A 95 -13.68 -10.93 5.22
C LEU A 95 -14.16 -12.14 4.46
N ARG A 96 -13.22 -13.02 4.16
CA ARG A 96 -13.52 -14.27 3.46
C ARG A 96 -13.11 -15.42 4.35
N SER A 97 -13.90 -16.47 4.31
CA SER A 97 -13.55 -17.69 5.02
C SER A 97 -12.33 -18.32 4.35
N PRO A 98 -11.44 -18.88 5.13
CA PRO A 98 -10.26 -19.54 4.58
C PRO A 98 -10.64 -20.76 3.73
#